data_dd0c26d1b755ac8fcb1cd1e9427d2d2d
#
_entry.id   dd0c26d1b755ac8fcb1cd1e9427d2d2d
#
_cell.length_a   1.000
_cell.length_b   1.000
_cell.length_c   1.000
_cell.angle_alpha   90.00
_cell.angle_beta   90.00
_cell.angle_gamma   90.00
#
_symmetry.space_group_name_H-M   'P 1'
#
loop_
_entity.id
_entity.type
_entity.pdbx_description
1 polymer ?
#
loop_
_entity_poly.entity_id
_entity_poly.type
_entity_poly.pdbx_seq_one_letter_code
_entity_poly.pdbx_strand_id
1 'polypeptide(L)'
;MTVGDFAQIVTDALPYKPNEQQRLVIAALARFCSSQTPSDSVFLLNGYAGTGKTSLTGALVKALTAVRIPVVLLAPTGRAAKVFSIHARHPAFTI
;
A
#
# COMPACT_ATOMS: atom_id res chain seq x y z
N MET A 1 0.41 14.57 -11.30
CA MET A 1 0.56 14.26 -9.86
C MET A 1 2.02 14.00 -9.55
N THR A 2 2.54 14.60 -8.51
CA THR A 2 3.92 14.40 -8.08
C THR A 2 4.02 13.22 -7.11
N VAL A 3 5.26 12.76 -6.85
CA VAL A 3 5.53 11.75 -5.83
C VAL A 3 5.05 12.23 -4.45
N GLY A 4 5.26 13.52 -4.14
CA GLY A 4 4.79 14.11 -2.88
C GLY A 4 3.28 14.12 -2.76
N ASP A 5 2.56 14.37 -3.85
CA ASP A 5 1.09 14.34 -3.85
C ASP A 5 0.58 12.93 -3.56
N PHE A 6 1.18 11.93 -4.18
CA PHE A 6 0.79 10.53 -3.93
C PHE A 6 1.09 10.13 -2.49
N ALA A 7 2.26 10.50 -1.96
CA ALA A 7 2.61 10.23 -0.58
C ALA A 7 1.59 10.85 0.39
N GLN A 8 1.11 12.05 0.08
CA GLN A 8 0.09 12.70 0.92
C GLN A 8 -1.25 11.95 0.86
N ILE A 9 -1.64 11.45 -0.31
CA ILE A 9 -2.86 10.65 -0.43
C ILE A 9 -2.77 9.37 0.41
N VAL A 10 -1.63 8.70 0.39
CA VAL A 10 -1.39 7.51 1.22
C VAL A 10 -1.48 7.87 2.70
N THR A 11 -0.83 8.96 3.11
CA THR A 11 -0.84 9.41 4.50
C THR A 11 -2.26 9.71 4.98
N ASP A 12 -3.05 10.38 4.16
CA ASP A 12 -4.43 10.74 4.49
C ASP A 12 -5.34 9.51 4.58
N ALA A 13 -5.00 8.42 3.90
CA ALA A 13 -5.76 7.18 3.94
C ALA A 13 -5.47 6.32 5.17
N LEU A 14 -4.41 6.64 5.94
CA LEU A 14 -4.09 5.91 7.17
C LEU A 14 -5.09 6.25 8.27
N PRO A 15 -5.45 5.27 9.12
CA PRO A 15 -6.35 5.51 10.25
C PRO A 15 -5.67 6.21 11.44
N TYR A 16 -4.39 6.51 11.33
CA TYR A 16 -3.61 7.15 12.38
C TYR A 16 -2.50 7.99 11.76
N LYS A 17 -1.87 8.83 12.59
CA LYS A 17 -0.73 9.64 12.15
C LYS A 17 0.51 8.74 12.04
N PRO A 18 1.17 8.68 10.89
CA PRO A 18 2.36 7.83 10.74
C PRO A 18 3.53 8.35 11.56
N ASN A 19 4.34 7.43 12.08
CA ASN A 19 5.60 7.78 12.71
C ASN A 19 6.67 8.07 11.62
N GLU A 20 7.87 8.46 12.06
CA GLU A 20 8.93 8.84 11.13
C GLU A 20 9.34 7.70 10.20
N GLN A 21 9.45 6.48 10.75
CA GLN A 21 9.81 5.31 9.95
C GLN A 21 8.74 4.99 8.90
N GLN A 22 7.47 5.09 9.29
CA GLN A 22 6.38 4.88 8.36
C GLN A 22 6.35 5.95 7.26
N ARG A 23 6.69 7.18 7.59
CA ARG A 23 6.79 8.26 6.59
C ARG A 23 7.88 7.96 5.56
N LEU A 24 9.01 7.41 6.00
CA LEU A 24 10.09 7.02 5.09
C LEU A 24 9.62 5.92 4.13
N VAL A 25 8.89 4.94 4.65
CA VAL A 25 8.33 3.86 3.83
C VAL A 25 7.31 4.42 2.83
N ILE A 26 6.43 5.31 3.28
CA ILE A 26 5.44 5.95 2.40
C ILE A 26 6.14 6.69 1.26
N ALA A 27 7.19 7.45 1.56
CA ALA A 27 7.95 8.17 0.55
C ALA A 27 8.59 7.20 -0.46
N ALA A 28 9.14 6.08 0.02
CA ALA A 28 9.75 5.07 -0.83
C ALA A 28 8.71 4.40 -1.72
N LEU A 29 7.54 4.07 -1.17
CA LEU A 29 6.43 3.49 -1.94
C LEU A 29 5.91 4.46 -3.00
N ALA A 30 5.81 5.74 -2.67
CA ALA A 30 5.37 6.75 -3.61
C ALA A 30 6.34 6.85 -4.79
N ARG A 31 7.64 6.81 -4.53
CA ARG A 31 8.64 6.80 -5.60
C ARG A 31 8.57 5.52 -6.43
N PHE A 32 8.38 4.37 -5.77
CA PHE A 32 8.24 3.09 -6.47
C PHE A 32 7.04 3.07 -7.41
N CYS A 33 5.92 3.63 -6.99
CA CYS A 33 4.70 3.68 -7.79
C CYS A 33 4.72 4.77 -8.86
N SER A 34 5.81 5.52 -8.97
CA SER A 34 5.94 6.55 -10.01
C SER A 34 6.10 5.93 -11.39
N SER A 35 5.78 6.70 -12.43
CA SER A 35 5.88 6.24 -13.81
C SER A 35 7.31 5.97 -14.27
N GLN A 36 8.30 6.41 -13.50
CA GLN A 36 9.71 6.23 -13.83
C GLN A 36 10.29 4.91 -13.35
N THR A 37 9.54 4.18 -12.51
CA THR A 37 9.98 2.87 -12.02
C THR A 37 9.81 1.83 -13.12
N PRO A 38 10.85 0.99 -13.41
CA PRO A 38 10.71 -0.07 -14.41
C PRO A 38 9.56 -1.03 -14.06
N SER A 39 8.88 -1.52 -15.08
CA SER A 39 7.68 -2.35 -14.93
C SER A 39 7.93 -3.71 -14.28
N ASP A 40 9.17 -4.19 -14.29
CA ASP A 40 9.55 -5.47 -13.68
C ASP A 40 10.15 -5.31 -12.28
N SER A 41 10.03 -4.13 -11.69
CA SER A 41 10.55 -3.84 -10.35
C SER A 41 9.67 -4.44 -9.27
N VAL A 42 10.28 -4.81 -8.14
CA VAL A 42 9.60 -5.35 -6.96
C VAL A 42 9.99 -4.54 -5.73
N PHE A 43 9.01 -4.22 -4.90
CA PHE A 43 9.23 -3.55 -3.62
C PHE A 43 8.90 -4.55 -2.51
N LEU A 44 9.87 -4.79 -1.63
CA LEU A 44 9.69 -5.68 -0.47
C LEU A 44 9.44 -4.85 0.77
N LEU A 45 8.31 -5.10 1.44
CA LEU A 45 7.96 -4.45 2.69
C LEU A 45 7.97 -5.50 3.79
N ASN A 46 9.00 -5.47 4.63
CA ASN A 46 9.17 -6.41 5.72
C ASN A 46 8.91 -5.73 7.07
N GLY A 47 8.45 -6.52 8.04
CA GLY A 47 8.24 -6.03 9.39
C GLY A 47 7.55 -7.09 10.23
N TYR A 48 7.63 -6.94 11.54
CA TYR A 48 6.96 -7.83 12.47
C TYR A 48 5.48 -7.50 12.57
N ALA A 49 4.71 -8.45 13.13
CA ALA A 49 3.30 -8.21 13.44
C ALA A 49 3.18 -6.98 14.37
N GLY A 50 2.19 -6.15 14.13
CA GLY A 50 1.98 -4.94 14.93
C GLY A 50 2.76 -3.71 14.47
N THR A 51 3.50 -3.80 13.39
CA THR A 51 4.26 -2.65 12.85
C THR A 51 3.43 -1.77 11.92
N GLY A 52 2.16 -2.07 11.72
CA GLY A 52 1.29 -1.28 10.86
C GLY A 52 1.35 -1.61 9.38
N LYS A 53 1.96 -2.75 9.00
CA LYS A 53 2.06 -3.15 7.59
C LYS A 53 0.70 -3.28 6.92
N THR A 54 -0.27 -3.87 7.60
CA THR A 54 -1.61 -4.08 7.04
C THR A 54 -2.30 -2.74 6.78
N SER A 55 -2.24 -1.83 7.76
CA SER A 55 -2.81 -0.48 7.61
C SER A 55 -2.12 0.29 6.48
N LEU A 56 -0.81 0.18 6.40
CA LEU A 56 -0.02 0.87 5.37
C LEU A 56 -0.34 0.32 3.97
N THR A 57 -0.44 -1.00 3.84
CA THR A 57 -0.81 -1.62 2.57
C THR A 57 -2.23 -1.24 2.17
N GLY A 58 -3.16 -1.23 3.11
CA GLY A 58 -4.53 -0.79 2.87
C GLY A 58 -4.59 0.66 2.40
N ALA A 59 -3.81 1.54 3.02
CA ALA A 59 -3.73 2.94 2.63
C ALA A 59 -3.15 3.09 1.22
N LEU A 60 -2.13 2.29 0.89
CA LEU A 60 -1.53 2.29 -0.44
C LEU A 60 -2.55 1.87 -1.50
N VAL A 61 -3.33 0.83 -1.24
CA VAL A 61 -4.37 0.36 -2.17
C VAL A 61 -5.42 1.45 -2.38
N LYS A 62 -5.86 2.10 -1.32
CA LYS A 62 -6.82 3.21 -1.42
C LYS A 62 -6.26 4.35 -2.26
N ALA A 63 -4.99 4.69 -2.07
CA ALA A 63 -4.35 5.75 -2.82
C ALA A 63 -4.24 5.40 -4.32
N LEU A 64 -3.82 4.17 -4.62
CA LEU A 64 -3.71 3.70 -6.01
C LEU A 64 -5.08 3.71 -6.70
N THR A 65 -6.12 3.27 -5.99
CA THR A 65 -7.48 3.29 -6.51
C THR A 65 -7.95 4.72 -6.76
N ALA A 66 -7.64 5.63 -5.84
CA ALA A 66 -8.03 7.04 -5.98
C ALA A 66 -7.41 7.71 -7.21
N VAL A 67 -6.20 7.31 -7.57
CA VAL A 67 -5.53 7.84 -8.76
C VAL A 67 -5.73 6.95 -10.00
N ARG A 68 -6.65 5.98 -9.90
CA ARG A 68 -7.06 5.10 -11.01
C ARG A 68 -5.95 4.23 -11.55
N ILE A 69 -5.06 3.77 -10.67
CA ILE A 69 -4.04 2.77 -11.01
C ILE A 69 -4.63 1.40 -10.65
N PRO A 70 -4.70 0.46 -11.62
CA PRO A 70 -5.23 -0.88 -11.34
C PRO A 70 -4.39 -1.61 -10.30
N VAL A 71 -5.05 -2.32 -9.39
CA VAL A 71 -4.42 -3.06 -8.31
C VAL A 71 -5.00 -4.46 -8.24
N VAL A 72 -4.15 -5.47 -8.09
CA VAL A 72 -4.56 -6.83 -7.78
C VAL A 72 -3.96 -7.21 -6.43
N LEU A 73 -4.81 -7.65 -5.51
CA LEU A 73 -4.38 -8.09 -4.19
C LEU A 73 -4.34 -9.61 -4.14
N LEU A 74 -3.23 -10.16 -3.71
CA LEU A 74 -3.03 -11.59 -3.59
C LEU A 74 -2.55 -11.95 -2.19
N ALA A 75 -3.03 -13.06 -1.66
CA ALA A 75 -2.63 -13.57 -0.36
C ALA A 75 -2.43 -15.09 -0.43
N PRO A 76 -1.60 -15.67 0.44
CA PRO A 76 -1.28 -17.10 0.36
C PRO A 76 -2.42 -18.04 0.77
N THR A 77 -3.41 -17.55 1.53
CA THR A 77 -4.56 -18.36 1.96
C THR A 77 -5.85 -17.58 1.77
N GLY A 78 -6.99 -18.31 1.72
CA GLY A 78 -8.31 -17.68 1.62
C GLY A 78 -8.62 -16.80 2.82
N ARG A 79 -8.18 -17.21 4.02
CA ARG A 79 -8.38 -16.42 5.24
C ARG A 79 -7.61 -15.11 5.18
N ALA A 80 -6.35 -15.16 4.78
CA ALA A 80 -5.52 -13.96 4.63
C ALA A 80 -6.09 -13.03 3.56
N ALA A 81 -6.56 -13.59 2.44
CA ALA A 81 -7.20 -12.81 1.38
C ALA A 81 -8.44 -12.09 1.89
N LYS A 82 -9.28 -12.77 2.68
CA LYS A 82 -10.48 -12.18 3.26
C LYS A 82 -10.16 -11.03 4.19
N VAL A 83 -9.19 -11.22 5.10
CA VAL A 83 -8.76 -10.17 6.02
C VAL A 83 -8.21 -8.97 5.24
N PHE A 84 -7.38 -9.23 4.24
CA PHE A 84 -6.79 -8.18 3.42
C PHE A 84 -7.86 -7.40 2.66
N SER A 85 -8.85 -8.08 2.08
CA SER A 85 -9.92 -7.40 1.35
C SER A 85 -10.75 -6.48 2.25
N ILE A 86 -10.97 -6.87 3.50
CA ILE A 86 -11.69 -6.05 4.47
C ILE A 86 -10.90 -4.79 4.80
N HIS A 87 -9.61 -4.92 5.10
CA HIS A 87 -8.76 -3.78 5.45
C HIS A 87 -8.56 -2.81 4.30
N ALA A 88 -8.35 -3.34 3.10
CA ALA A 88 -8.09 -2.52 1.92
C ALA A 88 -9.37 -2.03 1.24
N ARG A 89 -10.53 -2.59 1.59
CA ARG A 89 -11.82 -2.36 0.91
C ARG A 89 -11.69 -2.59 -0.58
N HIS A 90 -11.04 -3.68 -0.95
CA HIS A 90 -10.73 -4.04 -2.32
C HIS A 90 -10.71 -5.56 -2.41
N PRO A 91 -11.21 -6.17 -3.50
CA PRO A 91 -11.16 -7.61 -3.63
C PRO A 91 -9.73 -8.14 -3.53
N ALA A 92 -9.55 -9.24 -2.81
CA ALA A 92 -8.27 -9.94 -2.69
C ALA A 92 -8.49 -11.41 -3.01
N PHE A 93 -7.50 -12.03 -3.64
CA PHE A 93 -7.57 -13.41 -4.11
C PHE A 93 -6.44 -14.23 -3.51
N THR A 94 -6.63 -15.56 -3.48
CA THR A 94 -5.53 -16.46 -3.13
C THR A 94 -4.60 -16.66 -4.31
N ILE A 95 -3.35 -16.87 -3.99
CA ILE A 95 -2.33 -17.17 -5.00
C ILE A 95 -2.57 -18.56 -5.62
#